data_daf0530fd09ab91c9d5831535edcfc9e
#
_entry.id   daf0530fd09ab91c9d5831535edcfc9e
#
_cell.length_a   1.000
_cell.length_b   1.000
_cell.length_c   1.000
_cell.angle_alpha   90.00
_cell.angle_beta   90.00
_cell.angle_gamma   90.00
#
_symmetry.space_group_name_H-M   'P 1'
#
loop_
_entity.id
_entity.type
_entity.pdbx_description
1 polymer ?
#
loop_
_entity_poly.entity_id
_entity_poly.type
_entity_poly.pdbx_seq_one_letter_code
_entity_poly.pdbx_strand_id
1 'polypeptide(L)'
;MPYIPHTPDDVQAMLQAIGADSIEDLFDEIPAHLKAGHGLDALPEGRGEMEVTRLMAERAEQDRFALSFIGGGAYAHHIPAAVWEIATRGEFYTAYTPYQAEASQGTLQVIYEYQTLIARLTGMDVSNASVYDGASGLAEAVLMSLRANRKSKSRKVLVPDALNPRYRSACEAIVSNQDVELVSVPFCTDAGQTLVDSLSPFAGDDYAALVISQPNYFGSLEDVDALTDWAHANGMLVIAVTNPTSLAILTPPGEWGSEGADVVVGEGQPLGVPLSSGGPYFGFMACKKKHVRQMPGRIIGRTVDMEGKQGFTLTLQAREQHIRRSKAT
;
A
#
# COMPACT_ATOMS: atom_id res chain seq x y z
N MET A 1 -16.15 -27.57 -21.38
CA MET A 1 -16.11 -26.29 -20.62
C MET A 1 -17.19 -25.37 -21.14
N PRO A 2 -18.02 -24.74 -20.30
CA PRO A 2 -19.24 -24.04 -20.75
C PRO A 2 -18.98 -22.76 -21.58
N TYR A 3 -17.75 -22.29 -21.68
CA TYR A 3 -17.39 -21.06 -22.40
C TYR A 3 -16.52 -21.29 -23.64
N ILE A 4 -16.33 -22.53 -24.08
CA ILE A 4 -15.66 -22.87 -25.32
C ILE A 4 -16.76 -23.23 -26.33
N PRO A 5 -17.10 -22.33 -27.26
CA PRO A 5 -18.25 -22.52 -28.17
C PRO A 5 -17.99 -23.45 -29.32
N HIS A 6 -16.71 -23.80 -29.60
CA HIS A 6 -16.33 -24.59 -30.76
C HIS A 6 -16.17 -26.07 -30.41
N THR A 7 -16.73 -26.92 -31.26
CA THR A 7 -16.50 -28.36 -31.22
C THR A 7 -15.16 -28.72 -31.88
N PRO A 8 -14.63 -29.93 -31.70
CA PRO A 8 -13.44 -30.38 -32.43
C PRO A 8 -13.59 -30.27 -33.96
N ASP A 9 -14.78 -30.54 -34.51
CA ASP A 9 -15.07 -30.42 -35.94
C ASP A 9 -15.02 -28.96 -36.40
N ASP A 10 -15.52 -28.03 -35.59
CA ASP A 10 -15.41 -26.60 -35.89
C ASP A 10 -13.94 -26.15 -35.90
N VAL A 11 -13.14 -26.61 -34.95
CA VAL A 11 -11.70 -26.32 -34.91
C VAL A 11 -10.98 -26.84 -36.13
N GLN A 12 -11.29 -28.07 -36.54
CA GLN A 12 -10.72 -28.69 -37.75
C GLN A 12 -11.07 -27.89 -39.01
N ALA A 13 -12.34 -27.47 -39.11
CA ALA A 13 -12.79 -26.68 -40.26
C ALA A 13 -12.10 -25.30 -40.31
N MET A 14 -11.89 -24.68 -39.17
CA MET A 14 -11.17 -23.40 -39.06
C MET A 14 -9.69 -23.56 -39.46
N LEU A 15 -9.00 -24.59 -38.97
CA LEU A 15 -7.61 -24.88 -39.32
C LEU A 15 -7.45 -25.10 -40.84
N GLN A 16 -8.35 -25.88 -41.46
CA GLN A 16 -8.36 -26.08 -42.88
C GLN A 16 -8.56 -24.78 -43.65
N ALA A 17 -9.46 -23.91 -43.21
CA ALA A 17 -9.74 -22.64 -43.85
C ALA A 17 -8.55 -21.68 -43.87
N ILE A 18 -7.68 -21.73 -42.85
CA ILE A 18 -6.47 -20.89 -42.71
C ILE A 18 -5.21 -21.60 -43.23
N GLY A 19 -5.28 -22.87 -43.59
CA GLY A 19 -4.16 -23.64 -44.12
C GLY A 19 -3.15 -24.08 -43.02
N ALA A 20 -3.59 -24.27 -41.81
CA ALA A 20 -2.79 -24.78 -40.69
C ALA A 20 -3.16 -26.26 -40.39
N ASP A 21 -2.18 -27.07 -40.06
CA ASP A 21 -2.40 -28.49 -39.69
C ASP A 21 -2.78 -28.67 -38.23
N SER A 22 -2.32 -27.76 -37.36
CA SER A 22 -2.58 -27.79 -35.93
C SER A 22 -2.68 -26.39 -35.33
N ILE A 23 -3.22 -26.30 -34.10
CA ILE A 23 -3.21 -25.05 -33.32
C ILE A 23 -1.77 -24.61 -33.02
N GLU A 24 -0.85 -25.54 -32.83
CA GLU A 24 0.56 -25.26 -32.54
C GLU A 24 1.26 -24.49 -33.68
N ASP A 25 0.85 -24.71 -34.93
CA ASP A 25 1.40 -24.01 -36.08
C ASP A 25 1.13 -22.50 -36.03
N LEU A 26 0.07 -22.11 -35.35
CA LEU A 26 -0.27 -20.69 -35.16
C LEU A 26 0.73 -19.95 -34.25
N PHE A 27 1.61 -20.68 -33.58
CA PHE A 27 2.63 -20.16 -32.68
C PHE A 27 4.05 -20.32 -33.24
N ASP A 28 4.21 -20.58 -34.53
CA ASP A 28 5.53 -20.79 -35.15
C ASP A 28 6.45 -19.59 -35.09
N GLU A 29 5.91 -18.39 -34.99
CA GLU A 29 6.69 -17.16 -34.77
C GLU A 29 7.36 -17.08 -33.39
N ILE A 30 6.91 -17.91 -32.43
CA ILE A 30 7.51 -17.97 -31.09
C ILE A 30 8.73 -18.91 -31.16
N PRO A 31 9.95 -18.44 -30.85
CA PRO A 31 11.14 -19.30 -30.81
C PRO A 31 10.93 -20.54 -29.90
N ALA A 32 11.36 -21.71 -30.39
CA ALA A 32 11.12 -22.97 -29.68
C ALA A 32 11.61 -23.00 -28.21
N HIS A 33 12.69 -22.29 -27.90
CA HIS A 33 13.23 -22.23 -26.54
C HIS A 33 12.39 -21.35 -25.58
N LEU A 34 11.44 -20.58 -26.10
CA LEU A 34 10.50 -19.78 -25.33
C LEU A 34 9.13 -20.46 -25.17
N LYS A 35 8.87 -21.54 -25.91
CA LYS A 35 7.64 -22.32 -25.75
C LYS A 35 7.73 -23.15 -24.47
N ALA A 36 6.66 -23.19 -23.67
CA ALA A 36 6.63 -23.95 -22.41
C ALA A 36 6.76 -25.48 -22.58
N GLY A 37 6.66 -25.98 -23.84
CA GLY A 37 6.68 -27.41 -24.13
C GLY A 37 5.60 -28.15 -23.34
N HIS A 38 5.98 -29.28 -22.75
CA HIS A 38 5.08 -30.09 -21.93
C HIS A 38 4.90 -29.58 -20.49
N GLY A 39 5.33 -28.36 -20.16
CA GLY A 39 5.28 -27.80 -18.81
C GLY A 39 3.87 -27.67 -18.22
N LEU A 40 2.85 -27.61 -19.08
CA LEU A 40 1.44 -27.56 -18.65
C LEU A 40 0.82 -28.94 -18.39
N ASP A 41 1.44 -30.02 -18.85
CA ASP A 41 0.92 -31.40 -18.68
C ASP A 41 0.91 -31.84 -17.20
N ALA A 42 1.69 -31.16 -16.35
CA ALA A 42 1.70 -31.39 -14.92
C ALA A 42 0.52 -30.73 -14.18
N LEU A 43 -0.26 -29.88 -14.85
CA LEU A 43 -1.44 -29.26 -14.25
C LEU A 43 -2.59 -30.27 -14.24
N PRO A 44 -3.31 -30.42 -13.10
CA PRO A 44 -4.47 -31.28 -13.06
C PRO A 44 -5.59 -30.76 -13.96
N GLU A 45 -6.46 -31.65 -14.41
CA GLU A 45 -7.66 -31.25 -15.13
C GLU A 45 -8.53 -30.28 -14.33
N GLY A 46 -9.24 -29.41 -15.06
CA GLY A 46 -10.19 -28.47 -14.47
C GLY A 46 -11.31 -29.19 -13.73
N ARG A 47 -11.71 -28.67 -12.57
CA ARG A 47 -12.77 -29.21 -11.73
C ARG A 47 -14.01 -28.35 -11.75
N GLY A 48 -15.17 -28.94 -11.45
CA GLY A 48 -16.41 -28.21 -11.29
C GLY A 48 -16.43 -27.34 -10.04
N GLU A 49 -17.27 -26.29 -10.04
CA GLU A 49 -17.39 -25.32 -8.94
C GLU A 49 -17.62 -25.99 -7.57
N MET A 50 -18.55 -26.95 -7.50
CA MET A 50 -18.86 -27.66 -6.26
C MET A 50 -17.65 -28.42 -5.70
N GLU A 51 -16.85 -29.04 -6.58
CA GLU A 51 -15.66 -29.80 -6.19
C GLU A 51 -14.54 -28.88 -5.71
N VAL A 52 -14.31 -27.75 -6.43
CA VAL A 52 -13.33 -26.74 -6.02
C VAL A 52 -13.73 -26.10 -4.69
N THR A 53 -15.00 -25.76 -4.51
CA THR A 53 -15.50 -25.18 -3.25
C THR A 53 -15.24 -26.13 -2.07
N ARG A 54 -15.53 -27.42 -2.24
CA ARG A 54 -15.26 -28.43 -1.19
C ARG A 54 -13.77 -28.52 -0.87
N LEU A 55 -12.94 -28.64 -1.91
CA LEU A 55 -11.49 -28.73 -1.75
C LEU A 55 -10.92 -27.51 -1.02
N MET A 56 -11.36 -26.29 -1.38
CA MET A 56 -10.88 -25.07 -0.76
C MET A 56 -11.37 -24.94 0.68
N ALA A 57 -12.61 -25.35 0.98
CA ALA A 57 -13.12 -25.39 2.35
C ALA A 57 -12.33 -26.37 3.23
N GLU A 58 -12.01 -27.56 2.72
CA GLU A 58 -11.20 -28.55 3.44
C GLU A 58 -9.78 -28.03 3.72
N ARG A 59 -9.17 -27.34 2.78
CA ARG A 59 -7.84 -26.71 2.98
C ARG A 59 -7.90 -25.55 3.98
N ALA A 60 -8.92 -24.69 3.89
CA ALA A 60 -9.11 -23.60 4.83
C ALA A 60 -9.29 -24.10 6.27
N GLU A 61 -9.95 -25.26 6.46
CA GLU A 61 -10.12 -25.87 7.77
C GLU A 61 -8.79 -26.39 8.34
N GLN A 62 -7.86 -26.85 7.50
CA GLN A 62 -6.51 -27.28 7.92
C GLN A 62 -5.66 -26.10 8.40
N ASP A 63 -5.87 -24.90 7.86
CA ASP A 63 -5.17 -23.68 8.24
C ASP A 63 -5.78 -22.98 9.48
N ARG A 64 -6.78 -23.61 10.08
CA ARG A 64 -7.46 -23.03 11.23
C ARG A 64 -6.61 -23.09 12.49
N PHE A 65 -6.46 -21.97 13.16
CA PHE A 65 -5.77 -21.88 14.44
C PHE A 65 -6.64 -21.14 15.47
N ALA A 66 -6.57 -21.57 16.73
CA ALA A 66 -7.34 -20.95 17.80
C ALA A 66 -6.70 -19.65 18.30
N LEU A 67 -5.37 -19.67 18.50
CA LEU A 67 -4.57 -18.55 18.99
C LEU A 67 -3.23 -18.54 18.24
N SER A 68 -2.72 -17.35 17.92
CA SER A 68 -1.39 -17.17 17.32
C SER A 68 -0.61 -16.10 18.08
N PHE A 69 0.61 -16.45 18.48
CA PHE A 69 1.57 -15.57 19.16
C PHE A 69 2.87 -15.42 18.37
N ILE A 70 2.84 -15.75 17.07
CA ILE A 70 4.02 -15.69 16.20
C ILE A 70 4.51 -14.24 16.04
N GLY A 71 3.58 -13.29 15.91
CA GLY A 71 3.92 -11.90 15.64
C GLY A 71 4.53 -11.67 14.26
N GLY A 72 5.10 -10.50 14.06
CA GLY A 72 5.93 -10.16 12.89
C GLY A 72 5.20 -10.07 11.54
N GLY A 73 3.88 -10.05 11.53
CA GLY A 73 3.07 -10.00 10.32
C GLY A 73 1.80 -9.19 10.48
N ALA A 74 0.74 -9.59 9.79
CA ALA A 74 -0.60 -9.09 10.00
C ALA A 74 -1.24 -9.82 11.21
N TYR A 75 -2.10 -9.11 11.93
CA TYR A 75 -2.75 -9.62 13.13
C TYR A 75 -4.25 -9.74 12.92
N ALA A 76 -4.86 -10.77 13.52
CA ALA A 76 -6.31 -10.90 13.55
C ALA A 76 -6.94 -9.74 14.34
N HIS A 77 -7.93 -9.10 13.75
CA HIS A 77 -8.75 -8.05 14.37
C HIS A 77 -10.22 -8.47 14.29
N HIS A 78 -11.00 -8.02 15.27
CA HIS A 78 -12.45 -8.18 15.15
C HIS A 78 -12.97 -7.28 14.03
N ILE A 79 -13.61 -7.88 13.04
CA ILE A 79 -14.26 -7.18 11.94
C ILE A 79 -15.76 -7.30 12.13
N PRO A 80 -16.48 -6.20 12.39
CA PRO A 80 -17.94 -6.23 12.51
C PRO A 80 -18.60 -6.75 11.23
N ALA A 81 -19.64 -7.57 11.36
CA ALA A 81 -20.37 -8.13 10.21
C ALA A 81 -20.88 -7.04 9.25
N ALA A 82 -21.23 -5.86 9.78
CA ALA A 82 -21.67 -4.72 8.97
C ALA A 82 -20.63 -4.26 7.93
N VAL A 83 -19.33 -4.44 8.19
CA VAL A 83 -18.28 -4.06 7.24
C VAL A 83 -18.41 -4.87 5.95
N TRP A 84 -18.58 -6.19 6.08
CA TRP A 84 -18.74 -7.07 4.92
C TRP A 84 -20.07 -6.84 4.21
N GLU A 85 -21.14 -6.71 4.97
CA GLU A 85 -22.47 -6.44 4.42
C GLU A 85 -22.52 -5.15 3.59
N ILE A 86 -21.82 -4.09 4.04
CA ILE A 86 -21.75 -2.83 3.31
C ILE A 86 -20.78 -2.94 2.12
N ALA A 87 -19.60 -3.53 2.31
CA ALA A 87 -18.57 -3.58 1.27
C ALA A 87 -18.99 -4.42 0.05
N THR A 88 -19.86 -5.42 0.24
CA THR A 88 -20.35 -6.29 -0.84
C THR A 88 -21.61 -5.75 -1.55
N ARG A 89 -22.09 -4.57 -1.20
CA ARG A 89 -23.21 -3.94 -1.91
C ARG A 89 -22.80 -3.55 -3.33
N GLY A 90 -23.72 -3.69 -4.27
CA GLY A 90 -23.49 -3.42 -5.68
C GLY A 90 -22.93 -2.04 -5.98
N GLU A 91 -23.30 -1.03 -5.18
CA GLU A 91 -22.84 0.35 -5.32
C GLU A 91 -21.33 0.50 -5.11
N PHE A 92 -20.72 -0.32 -4.25
CA PHE A 92 -19.29 -0.33 -3.99
C PHE A 92 -18.56 -1.41 -4.79
N TYR A 93 -19.13 -2.60 -4.86
CA TYR A 93 -18.51 -3.76 -5.49
C TYR A 93 -18.29 -3.57 -7.00
N THR A 94 -19.20 -2.87 -7.68
CA THR A 94 -19.10 -2.58 -9.11
C THR A 94 -18.40 -1.27 -9.43
N ALA A 95 -18.00 -0.49 -8.43
CA ALA A 95 -17.31 0.78 -8.65
C ALA A 95 -15.95 0.54 -9.32
N TYR A 96 -15.66 1.36 -10.34
CA TYR A 96 -14.36 1.46 -10.97
C TYR A 96 -13.70 2.79 -10.58
N THR A 97 -12.52 3.10 -11.12
CA THR A 97 -11.86 4.37 -10.80
C THR A 97 -12.76 5.56 -11.12
N PRO A 98 -13.08 6.42 -10.14
CA PRO A 98 -14.07 7.49 -10.28
C PRO A 98 -13.50 8.73 -10.98
N TYR A 99 -13.04 8.58 -12.23
CA TYR A 99 -12.52 9.69 -13.03
C TYR A 99 -13.58 10.70 -13.44
N GLN A 100 -14.79 10.22 -13.77
CA GLN A 100 -15.92 11.05 -14.17
C GLN A 100 -16.71 11.47 -12.92
N ALA A 101 -16.44 12.69 -12.47
CA ALA A 101 -17.03 13.21 -11.23
C ALA A 101 -18.58 13.22 -11.29
N GLU A 102 -19.16 13.53 -12.44
CA GLU A 102 -20.60 13.56 -12.67
C GLU A 102 -21.29 12.21 -12.47
N ALA A 103 -20.56 11.10 -12.71
CA ALA A 103 -21.08 9.72 -12.59
C ALA A 103 -20.73 9.05 -11.26
N SER A 104 -19.82 9.61 -10.47
CA SER A 104 -19.17 8.92 -9.36
C SER A 104 -19.23 9.69 -8.03
N GLN A 105 -20.20 10.57 -7.84
CA GLN A 105 -20.27 11.44 -6.66
C GLN A 105 -20.30 10.66 -5.34
N GLY A 106 -21.03 9.56 -5.26
CA GLY A 106 -21.09 8.74 -4.05
C GLY A 106 -19.73 8.09 -3.71
N THR A 107 -19.05 7.51 -4.69
CA THR A 107 -17.72 6.92 -4.51
C THR A 107 -16.68 7.99 -4.12
N LEU A 108 -16.70 9.15 -4.76
CA LEU A 108 -15.82 10.26 -4.44
C LEU A 108 -16.07 10.79 -3.02
N GLN A 109 -17.31 10.85 -2.58
CA GLN A 109 -17.65 11.25 -1.21
C GLN A 109 -17.09 10.26 -0.19
N VAL A 110 -17.24 8.97 -0.40
CA VAL A 110 -16.71 7.92 0.50
C VAL A 110 -15.19 8.04 0.61
N ILE A 111 -14.49 8.24 -0.51
CA ILE A 111 -13.04 8.41 -0.49
C ILE A 111 -12.65 9.71 0.25
N TYR A 112 -13.39 10.80 0.05
CA TYR A 112 -13.18 12.06 0.77
C TYR A 112 -13.35 11.89 2.28
N GLU A 113 -14.38 11.16 2.70
CA GLU A 113 -14.61 10.83 4.12
C GLU A 113 -13.49 9.97 4.69
N TYR A 114 -13.05 8.93 3.95
CA TYR A 114 -11.87 8.14 4.31
C TYR A 114 -10.64 9.03 4.52
N GLN A 115 -10.32 9.91 3.57
CA GLN A 115 -9.19 10.84 3.69
C GLN A 115 -9.29 11.71 4.96
N THR A 116 -10.49 12.18 5.27
CA THR A 116 -10.76 12.98 6.47
C THR A 116 -10.53 12.17 7.74
N LEU A 117 -10.98 10.92 7.78
CA LEU A 117 -10.83 10.04 8.94
C LEU A 117 -9.35 9.71 9.19
N ILE A 118 -8.60 9.34 8.14
CA ILE A 118 -7.16 9.06 8.25
C ILE A 118 -6.38 10.31 8.67
N ALA A 119 -6.65 11.47 8.06
CA ALA A 119 -5.99 12.71 8.43
C ALA A 119 -6.21 13.06 9.91
N ARG A 120 -7.44 12.92 10.40
CA ARG A 120 -7.76 13.16 11.82
C ARG A 120 -7.13 12.14 12.75
N LEU A 121 -7.18 10.86 12.40
CA LEU A 121 -6.61 9.78 13.21
C LEU A 121 -5.10 9.94 13.39
N THR A 122 -4.41 10.41 12.35
CA THR A 122 -2.95 10.57 12.33
C THR A 122 -2.48 11.96 12.77
N GLY A 123 -3.39 12.90 13.02
CA GLY A 123 -3.05 14.30 13.31
C GLY A 123 -2.47 15.05 12.11
N MET A 124 -2.72 14.57 10.88
CA MET A 124 -2.20 15.15 9.64
C MET A 124 -3.21 16.04 8.94
N ASP A 125 -2.73 16.89 8.02
CA ASP A 125 -3.59 17.82 7.28
C ASP A 125 -4.29 17.16 6.10
N VAL A 126 -3.62 16.22 5.40
CA VAL A 126 -4.11 15.64 4.15
C VAL A 126 -3.75 14.16 4.07
N SER A 127 -4.71 13.34 3.65
CA SER A 127 -4.50 11.94 3.24
C SER A 127 -4.82 11.78 1.76
N ASN A 128 -4.15 10.83 1.09
CA ASN A 128 -4.54 10.39 -0.24
C ASN A 128 -5.67 9.33 -0.18
N ALA A 129 -6.10 8.84 -1.34
CA ALA A 129 -7.18 7.86 -1.46
C ALA A 129 -6.77 6.42 -1.08
N SER A 130 -5.56 6.16 -0.68
CA SER A 130 -4.87 4.96 -0.21
C SER A 130 -3.66 4.57 -1.08
N VAL A 131 -2.90 3.61 -0.60
CA VAL A 131 -1.80 2.92 -1.30
C VAL A 131 -1.99 1.41 -1.16
N TYR A 132 -1.16 0.60 -1.84
CA TYR A 132 -1.35 -0.86 -1.88
C TYR A 132 -1.27 -1.54 -0.51
N ASP A 133 -0.27 -1.19 0.29
CA ASP A 133 -0.07 -1.68 1.65
C ASP A 133 0.84 -0.73 2.45
N GLY A 134 1.06 -1.02 3.73
CA GLY A 134 1.89 -0.19 4.57
C GLY A 134 3.35 -0.14 4.13
N ALA A 135 3.90 -1.22 3.59
CA ALA A 135 5.28 -1.28 3.12
C ALA A 135 5.48 -0.47 1.83
N SER A 136 4.54 -0.58 0.87
CA SER A 136 4.50 0.29 -0.32
C SER A 136 4.33 1.75 0.07
N GLY A 137 3.49 2.03 1.08
CA GLY A 137 3.32 3.36 1.65
C GLY A 137 4.64 3.93 2.19
N LEU A 138 5.45 3.12 2.86
CA LEU A 138 6.79 3.52 3.31
C LEU A 138 7.71 3.85 2.13
N ALA A 139 7.75 3.01 1.10
CA ALA A 139 8.56 3.27 -0.10
C ALA A 139 8.15 4.58 -0.79
N GLU A 140 6.86 4.82 -0.94
CA GLU A 140 6.32 6.07 -1.49
C GLU A 140 6.65 7.28 -0.61
N ALA A 141 6.62 7.14 0.72
CA ALA A 141 7.02 8.18 1.64
C ALA A 141 8.52 8.51 1.55
N VAL A 142 9.37 7.48 1.41
CA VAL A 142 10.81 7.64 1.15
C VAL A 142 11.02 8.44 -0.14
N LEU A 143 10.43 8.02 -1.26
CA LEU A 143 10.54 8.72 -2.54
C LEU A 143 9.97 10.14 -2.47
N MET A 144 8.88 10.32 -1.73
CA MET A 144 8.29 11.64 -1.50
C MET A 144 9.22 12.54 -0.69
N SER A 145 9.88 12.03 0.35
CA SER A 145 10.79 12.80 1.20
C SER A 145 11.95 13.40 0.43
N LEU A 146 12.52 12.65 -0.53
CA LEU A 146 13.60 13.13 -1.42
C LEU A 146 13.17 14.32 -2.28
N ARG A 147 11.89 14.34 -2.68
CA ARG A 147 11.33 15.46 -3.48
C ARG A 147 10.87 16.64 -2.63
N ALA A 148 10.42 16.35 -1.40
CA ALA A 148 9.81 17.34 -0.51
C ALA A 148 10.84 18.06 0.36
N ASN A 149 11.92 17.40 0.74
CA ASN A 149 12.98 18.01 1.54
C ASN A 149 13.89 18.90 0.69
N ARG A 150 13.62 20.20 0.72
CA ARG A 150 14.42 21.18 -0.02
C ARG A 150 15.73 21.56 0.67
N LYS A 151 15.91 21.18 1.92
CA LYS A 151 17.14 21.42 2.68
C LYS A 151 18.22 20.37 2.41
N SER A 152 17.80 19.18 1.96
CA SER A 152 18.68 18.06 1.63
C SER A 152 18.76 17.83 0.11
N LYS A 153 19.93 17.44 -0.37
CA LYS A 153 20.15 16.89 -1.72
C LYS A 153 20.48 15.40 -1.67
N SER A 154 20.54 14.85 -0.50
CA SER A 154 20.87 13.45 -0.25
C SER A 154 19.78 12.52 -0.80
N ARG A 155 20.20 11.35 -1.23
CA ARG A 155 19.31 10.24 -1.56
C ARG A 155 19.36 9.15 -0.48
N LYS A 156 19.80 9.53 0.73
CA LYS A 156 19.91 8.64 1.87
C LYS A 156 18.78 8.92 2.86
N VAL A 157 18.21 7.84 3.40
CA VAL A 157 17.17 7.89 4.43
C VAL A 157 17.58 7.02 5.60
N LEU A 158 17.52 7.54 6.81
CA LEU A 158 17.79 6.78 8.03
C LEU A 158 16.60 5.87 8.36
N VAL A 159 16.88 4.58 8.50
CA VAL A 159 15.87 3.57 8.78
C VAL A 159 16.31 2.74 9.97
N PRO A 160 15.58 2.80 11.11
CA PRO A 160 15.89 1.98 12.28
C PRO A 160 15.81 0.48 11.98
N ASP A 161 16.73 -0.29 12.56
CA ASP A 161 16.70 -1.75 12.49
C ASP A 161 15.55 -2.35 13.33
N ALA A 162 14.90 -1.52 14.18
CA ALA A 162 13.67 -1.84 14.88
C ALA A 162 12.40 -1.72 14.02
N LEU A 163 12.51 -1.30 12.74
CA LEU A 163 11.42 -1.36 11.78
C LEU A 163 11.12 -2.81 11.40
N ASN A 164 9.86 -3.11 11.06
CA ASN A 164 9.48 -4.42 10.53
C ASN A 164 10.38 -4.78 9.33
N PRO A 165 11.12 -5.90 9.37
CA PRO A 165 12.09 -6.28 8.33
C PRO A 165 11.43 -6.53 6.98
N ARG A 166 10.16 -6.92 6.94
CA ARG A 166 9.41 -7.08 5.68
C ARG A 166 9.10 -5.73 5.05
N TYR A 167 8.80 -4.70 5.85
CA TYR A 167 8.63 -3.33 5.36
C TYR A 167 9.92 -2.81 4.76
N ARG A 168 11.04 -3.05 5.45
CA ARG A 168 12.37 -2.68 4.94
C ARG A 168 12.67 -3.35 3.61
N SER A 169 12.52 -4.68 3.53
CA SER A 169 12.79 -5.45 2.31
C SER A 169 11.90 -5.03 1.13
N ALA A 170 10.60 -4.80 1.36
CA ALA A 170 9.70 -4.30 0.32
C ALA A 170 10.08 -2.88 -0.14
N CYS A 171 10.42 -2.01 0.81
CA CYS A 171 10.89 -0.66 0.49
C CYS A 171 12.18 -0.70 -0.35
N GLU A 172 13.17 -1.50 0.05
CA GLU A 172 14.42 -1.71 -0.69
C GLU A 172 14.16 -2.19 -2.12
N ALA A 173 13.26 -3.17 -2.31
CA ALA A 173 12.90 -3.68 -3.63
C ALA A 173 12.33 -2.58 -4.55
N ILE A 174 11.54 -1.65 -3.99
CA ILE A 174 10.92 -0.56 -4.76
C ILE A 174 11.91 0.56 -5.07
N VAL A 175 12.78 0.92 -4.12
CA VAL A 175 13.62 2.12 -4.24
C VAL A 175 15.04 1.86 -4.75
N SER A 176 15.53 0.61 -4.76
CA SER A 176 16.91 0.26 -5.08
C SER A 176 17.39 0.75 -6.46
N ASN A 177 16.50 0.68 -7.47
CA ASN A 177 16.81 1.12 -8.83
C ASN A 177 16.65 2.65 -9.05
N GLN A 178 16.46 3.40 -7.97
CA GLN A 178 16.29 4.85 -8.01
C GLN A 178 17.42 5.58 -7.27
N ASP A 179 18.57 4.95 -7.11
CA ASP A 179 19.76 5.48 -6.39
C ASP A 179 19.41 5.96 -4.96
N VAL A 180 18.51 5.25 -4.27
CA VAL A 180 18.14 5.53 -2.88
C VAL A 180 18.83 4.56 -1.95
N GLU A 181 19.47 5.08 -0.92
CA GLU A 181 20.14 4.30 0.11
C GLU A 181 19.34 4.34 1.42
N LEU A 182 18.93 3.17 1.92
CA LEU A 182 18.33 3.02 3.25
C LEU A 182 19.42 2.72 4.26
N VAL A 183 19.81 3.73 5.03
CA VAL A 183 20.91 3.64 5.99
C VAL A 183 20.38 3.12 7.33
N SER A 184 20.97 2.02 7.82
CA SER A 184 20.58 1.41 9.10
C SER A 184 20.93 2.26 10.30
N VAL A 185 19.98 2.39 11.23
CA VAL A 185 20.19 2.93 12.56
C VAL A 185 20.01 1.81 13.58
N PRO A 186 21.05 1.47 14.37
CA PRO A 186 20.96 0.38 15.33
C PRO A 186 19.98 0.71 16.47
N PHE A 187 19.31 -0.31 17.00
CA PHE A 187 18.51 -0.19 18.22
C PHE A 187 19.26 -0.71 19.44
N CYS A 188 18.87 -0.26 20.62
CA CYS A 188 19.37 -0.77 21.88
C CYS A 188 18.75 -2.14 22.17
N THR A 189 19.57 -3.19 22.27
CA THR A 189 19.08 -4.56 22.51
C THR A 189 18.39 -4.74 23.85
N ASP A 190 18.81 -3.99 24.87
CA ASP A 190 18.25 -4.10 26.23
C ASP A 190 16.86 -3.43 26.31
N ALA A 191 16.67 -2.31 25.61
CA ALA A 191 15.42 -1.57 25.60
C ALA A 191 14.47 -2.01 24.46
N GLY A 192 15.00 -2.62 23.41
CA GLY A 192 14.25 -2.89 22.18
C GLY A 192 13.83 -1.61 21.44
N GLN A 193 14.55 -0.51 21.60
CA GLN A 193 14.20 0.83 21.13
C GLN A 193 15.35 1.47 20.35
N THR A 194 15.02 2.39 19.44
CA THR A 194 15.98 3.28 18.80
C THR A 194 16.23 4.48 19.70
N LEU A 195 17.39 4.53 20.35
CA LEU A 195 17.73 5.64 21.23
C LEU A 195 18.24 6.85 20.43
N VAL A 196 18.01 8.07 20.91
CA VAL A 196 18.56 9.30 20.30
C VAL A 196 20.09 9.24 20.21
N ASP A 197 20.74 8.64 21.20
CA ASP A 197 22.20 8.46 21.19
C ASP A 197 22.68 7.59 20.03
N SER A 198 21.86 6.64 19.55
CA SER A 198 22.15 5.84 18.36
C SER A 198 22.20 6.68 17.07
N LEU A 199 21.62 7.87 17.08
CA LEU A 199 21.61 8.81 15.95
C LEU A 199 22.83 9.73 15.95
N SER A 200 23.61 9.79 17.03
CA SER A 200 24.77 10.69 17.15
C SER A 200 25.81 10.54 16.01
N PRO A 201 26.09 9.32 15.48
CA PRO A 201 27.02 9.15 14.35
C PRO A 201 26.55 9.79 13.04
N PHE A 202 25.26 10.10 12.93
CA PHE A 202 24.63 10.65 11.72
C PHE A 202 24.40 12.17 11.81
N ALA A 203 24.76 12.78 12.94
CA ALA A 203 24.58 14.21 13.16
C ALA A 203 25.49 15.02 12.23
N GLY A 204 24.90 16.03 11.56
CA GLY A 204 25.65 16.93 10.66
C GLY A 204 25.85 16.40 9.23
N ASP A 205 25.53 15.14 8.96
CA ASP A 205 25.49 14.58 7.62
C ASP A 205 24.18 14.90 6.90
N ASP A 206 24.19 14.82 5.56
CA ASP A 206 23.00 15.11 4.75
C ASP A 206 22.16 13.85 4.54
N TYR A 207 21.00 13.78 5.19
CA TYR A 207 19.97 12.76 5.03
C TYR A 207 18.62 13.42 4.71
N ALA A 208 17.85 12.79 3.84
CA ALA A 208 16.55 13.32 3.43
C ALA A 208 15.47 13.17 4.51
N ALA A 209 15.48 12.05 5.22
CA ALA A 209 14.47 11.73 6.24
C ALA A 209 14.99 10.73 7.27
N LEU A 210 14.29 10.69 8.42
CA LEU A 210 14.34 9.63 9.42
C LEU A 210 12.99 8.91 9.45
N VAL A 211 13.00 7.57 9.41
CA VAL A 211 11.82 6.73 9.65
C VAL A 211 11.69 6.46 11.15
N ILE A 212 10.47 6.59 11.70
CA ILE A 212 10.14 6.24 13.09
C ILE A 212 8.93 5.30 13.08
N SER A 213 9.07 4.10 13.63
CA SER A 213 7.98 3.12 13.73
C SER A 213 7.40 3.10 15.14
N GLN A 214 6.08 3.30 15.27
CA GLN A 214 5.41 3.36 16.57
C GLN A 214 4.08 2.58 16.57
N PRO A 215 3.94 1.50 17.35
CA PRO A 215 5.02 0.77 18.02
C PRO A 215 6.04 0.21 17.01
N ASN A 216 7.26 -0.09 17.49
CA ASN A 216 8.27 -0.70 16.63
C ASN A 216 8.01 -2.21 16.43
N TYR A 217 8.89 -2.90 15.71
CA TYR A 217 8.74 -4.33 15.40
C TYR A 217 8.72 -5.24 16.63
N PHE A 218 9.39 -4.84 17.70
CA PHE A 218 9.43 -5.60 18.96
C PHE A 218 8.24 -5.30 19.88
N GLY A 219 7.34 -4.38 19.47
CA GLY A 219 6.23 -3.91 20.28
C GLY A 219 6.62 -2.85 21.34
N SER A 220 7.87 -2.41 21.32
CA SER A 220 8.34 -1.32 22.19
C SER A 220 7.86 0.04 21.66
N LEU A 221 7.67 0.98 22.59
CA LEU A 221 7.34 2.37 22.27
C LEU A 221 8.63 3.19 22.18
N GLU A 222 8.84 3.86 21.06
CA GLU A 222 9.96 4.77 20.85
C GLU A 222 9.75 6.11 21.59
N ASP A 223 10.82 6.81 21.93
CA ASP A 223 10.74 8.23 22.32
C ASP A 223 10.55 9.07 21.06
N VAL A 224 9.30 9.07 20.56
CA VAL A 224 8.96 9.68 19.28
C VAL A 224 9.17 11.19 19.26
N ASP A 225 9.01 11.85 20.41
CA ASP A 225 9.20 13.29 20.52
C ASP A 225 10.68 13.65 20.36
N ALA A 226 11.56 13.00 21.12
CA ALA A 226 12.99 13.24 21.04
C ALA A 226 13.58 12.87 19.66
N LEU A 227 13.14 11.75 19.06
CA LEU A 227 13.57 11.32 17.72
C LEU A 227 13.11 12.31 16.63
N THR A 228 11.87 12.81 16.74
CA THR A 228 11.31 13.79 15.80
C THR A 228 12.05 15.12 15.87
N ASP A 229 12.26 15.64 17.07
CA ASP A 229 12.98 16.90 17.28
C ASP A 229 14.43 16.80 16.83
N TRP A 230 15.10 15.66 17.10
CA TRP A 230 16.46 15.41 16.61
C TRP A 230 16.52 15.43 15.07
N ALA A 231 15.59 14.75 14.40
CA ALA A 231 15.54 14.69 12.93
C ALA A 231 15.36 16.10 12.33
N HIS A 232 14.42 16.87 12.86
CA HIS A 232 14.16 18.24 12.38
C HIS A 232 15.33 19.19 12.64
N ALA A 233 16.01 19.06 13.80
CA ALA A 233 17.22 19.82 14.12
C ALA A 233 18.37 19.54 13.14
N ASN A 234 18.43 18.33 12.58
CA ASN A 234 19.40 17.93 11.56
C ASN A 234 18.88 18.09 10.11
N GLY A 235 17.79 18.82 9.90
CA GLY A 235 17.26 19.15 8.56
C GLY A 235 16.56 18.01 7.82
N MET A 236 16.26 16.91 8.48
CA MET A 236 15.56 15.76 7.94
C MET A 236 14.03 15.95 8.02
N LEU A 237 13.30 15.28 7.14
CA LEU A 237 11.87 15.04 7.32
C LEU A 237 11.64 13.80 8.19
N VAL A 238 10.51 13.73 8.87
CA VAL A 238 10.10 12.57 9.66
C VAL A 238 9.02 11.79 8.95
N ILE A 239 9.28 10.50 8.71
CA ILE A 239 8.33 9.53 8.19
C ILE A 239 7.90 8.61 9.34
N ALA A 240 6.66 8.75 9.80
CA ALA A 240 6.07 7.89 10.81
C ALA A 240 5.47 6.64 10.16
N VAL A 241 5.76 5.46 10.74
CA VAL A 241 5.12 4.19 10.39
C VAL A 241 4.29 3.74 11.58
N THR A 242 2.96 3.63 11.43
CA THR A 242 2.07 3.33 12.55
C THR A 242 1.04 2.26 12.23
N ASN A 243 0.61 1.55 13.29
CA ASN A 243 -0.62 0.77 13.23
C ASN A 243 -1.80 1.70 13.58
N PRO A 244 -2.83 1.81 12.73
CA PRO A 244 -3.91 2.77 12.95
C PRO A 244 -4.72 2.50 14.22
N THR A 245 -4.84 1.24 14.67
CA THR A 245 -5.56 0.91 15.89
C THR A 245 -4.81 1.32 17.16
N SER A 246 -3.48 1.40 17.11
CA SER A 246 -2.67 1.88 18.25
C SER A 246 -2.90 3.36 18.54
N LEU A 247 -3.32 4.14 17.55
CA LEU A 247 -3.62 5.57 17.69
C LEU A 247 -4.88 5.85 18.51
N ALA A 248 -5.63 4.81 18.92
CA ALA A 248 -6.69 4.96 19.92
C ALA A 248 -6.16 5.30 21.32
N ILE A 249 -4.89 5.02 21.60
CA ILE A 249 -4.25 5.23 22.91
C ILE A 249 -2.88 5.91 22.84
N LEU A 250 -2.28 6.01 21.66
CA LEU A 250 -0.99 6.66 21.46
C LEU A 250 -1.16 8.02 20.81
N THR A 251 -0.23 8.93 21.10
CA THR A 251 -0.20 10.26 20.47
C THR A 251 -0.13 10.15 18.95
N PRO A 252 -1.00 10.86 18.22
CA PRO A 252 -0.96 10.88 16.76
C PRO A 252 0.38 11.41 16.24
N PRO A 253 0.92 10.84 15.13
CA PRO A 253 2.20 11.27 14.58
C PRO A 253 2.29 12.77 14.23
N GLY A 254 1.17 13.39 13.87
CA GLY A 254 1.12 14.84 13.62
C GLY A 254 1.42 15.71 14.85
N GLU A 255 1.42 15.11 16.06
CA GLU A 255 1.65 15.77 17.32
C GLU A 255 2.98 15.37 17.99
N TRP A 256 3.85 14.59 17.31
CA TRP A 256 5.15 14.18 17.86
C TRP A 256 6.14 15.34 17.90
N GLY A 257 6.88 15.46 19.00
CA GLY A 257 7.87 16.50 19.21
C GLY A 257 7.29 17.91 19.04
N SER A 258 8.14 18.84 18.67
CA SER A 258 7.76 20.25 18.56
C SER A 258 6.97 20.58 17.28
N GLU A 259 7.16 19.84 16.18
CA GLU A 259 6.56 20.14 14.89
C GLU A 259 5.69 19.01 14.33
N GLY A 260 5.66 17.82 14.93
CA GLY A 260 4.99 16.63 14.39
C GLY A 260 5.74 15.95 13.25
N ALA A 261 5.39 14.71 12.91
CA ALA A 261 5.90 14.02 11.72
C ALA A 261 5.48 14.76 10.44
N ASP A 262 6.25 14.62 9.36
CA ASP A 262 5.95 15.25 8.06
C ASP A 262 5.08 14.38 7.17
N VAL A 263 5.28 13.06 7.23
CA VAL A 263 4.53 12.04 6.49
C VAL A 263 4.21 10.89 7.44
N VAL A 264 3.02 10.34 7.35
CA VAL A 264 2.57 9.16 8.09
C VAL A 264 2.11 8.11 7.11
N VAL A 265 2.56 6.88 7.32
CA VAL A 265 2.14 5.71 6.55
C VAL A 265 1.84 4.55 7.49
N GLY A 266 1.08 3.59 7.02
CA GLY A 266 0.80 2.38 7.77
C GLY A 266 -0.09 1.42 7.03
N GLU A 267 -0.26 0.24 7.63
CA GLU A 267 -1.13 -0.80 7.11
C GLU A 267 -2.58 -0.54 7.52
N GLY A 268 -3.47 -0.48 6.54
CA GLY A 268 -4.89 -0.24 6.79
C GLY A 268 -5.71 -1.50 7.06
N GLN A 269 -5.13 -2.69 6.91
CA GLN A 269 -5.79 -3.98 7.15
C GLN A 269 -6.58 -4.03 8.48
N PRO A 270 -6.06 -3.51 9.61
CA PRO A 270 -6.77 -3.54 10.89
C PRO A 270 -8.12 -2.81 10.90
N LEU A 271 -8.36 -1.91 9.95
CA LEU A 271 -9.58 -1.10 9.85
C LEU A 271 -10.75 -1.83 9.20
N GLY A 272 -10.66 -3.13 8.94
CA GLY A 272 -11.80 -3.91 8.48
C GLY A 272 -11.52 -4.88 7.32
N VAL A 273 -10.25 -5.19 7.03
CA VAL A 273 -9.88 -6.18 6.02
C VAL A 273 -9.54 -7.50 6.69
N PRO A 274 -10.10 -8.66 6.27
CA PRO A 274 -9.73 -9.96 6.80
C PRO A 274 -8.29 -10.30 6.43
N LEU A 275 -7.66 -11.23 7.18
CA LEU A 275 -6.28 -11.65 6.91
C LEU A 275 -6.11 -12.28 5.53
N SER A 276 -7.13 -13.03 5.05
CA SER A 276 -7.22 -13.58 3.69
C SER A 276 -5.94 -14.28 3.21
N SER A 277 -5.29 -15.02 4.11
CA SER A 277 -4.03 -15.75 3.82
C SER A 277 -2.91 -14.88 3.20
N GLY A 278 -2.86 -13.62 3.57
CA GLY A 278 -1.82 -12.68 3.13
C GLY A 278 -2.30 -11.55 2.21
N GLY A 279 -3.60 -11.35 2.10
CA GLY A 279 -4.12 -10.20 1.39
C GLY A 279 -5.18 -10.53 0.32
N PRO A 280 -5.54 -9.56 -0.52
CA PRO A 280 -4.97 -8.20 -0.56
C PRO A 280 -5.34 -7.34 0.64
N TYR A 281 -4.49 -6.36 0.97
CA TYR A 281 -4.71 -5.37 2.02
C TYR A 281 -4.81 -3.97 1.41
N PHE A 282 -4.73 -2.93 2.22
CA PHE A 282 -4.50 -1.57 1.77
C PHE A 282 -3.63 -0.81 2.76
N GLY A 283 -2.84 0.14 2.27
CA GLY A 283 -2.07 1.05 3.08
C GLY A 283 -2.67 2.44 3.10
N PHE A 284 -2.38 3.21 4.13
CA PHE A 284 -2.73 4.62 4.17
C PHE A 284 -1.48 5.50 4.13
N MET A 285 -1.65 6.72 3.62
CA MET A 285 -0.61 7.73 3.58
C MET A 285 -1.22 9.10 3.82
N ALA A 286 -0.64 9.83 4.78
CA ALA A 286 -1.04 11.19 5.12
C ALA A 286 0.18 12.09 5.29
N CYS A 287 0.04 13.40 5.11
CA CYS A 287 1.14 14.35 5.26
C CYS A 287 0.67 15.73 5.71
N LYS A 288 1.63 16.57 6.11
CA LYS A 288 1.42 18.01 6.32
C LYS A 288 1.08 18.68 5.00
N LYS A 289 0.20 19.68 5.04
CA LYS A 289 -0.29 20.42 3.86
C LYS A 289 0.84 20.99 2.99
N LYS A 290 1.95 21.41 3.60
CA LYS A 290 3.12 21.93 2.87
C LYS A 290 3.70 20.94 1.86
N HIS A 291 3.48 19.63 2.05
CA HIS A 291 4.01 18.55 1.21
C HIS A 291 3.00 17.95 0.23
N VAL A 292 1.73 18.36 0.28
CA VAL A 292 0.62 17.75 -0.50
C VAL A 292 0.90 17.65 -2.00
N ARG A 293 1.62 18.61 -2.59
CA ARG A 293 1.96 18.58 -4.02
C ARG A 293 2.97 17.49 -4.41
N GLN A 294 3.63 16.89 -3.43
CA GLN A 294 4.58 15.77 -3.62
C GLN A 294 3.96 14.42 -3.29
N MET A 295 2.76 14.40 -2.72
CA MET A 295 2.06 13.18 -2.35
C MET A 295 1.70 12.37 -3.59
N PRO A 296 2.01 11.06 -3.63
CA PRO A 296 1.56 10.16 -4.69
C PRO A 296 0.08 9.81 -4.54
N GLY A 297 -0.46 9.17 -5.56
CA GLY A 297 -1.84 8.70 -5.55
C GLY A 297 -2.85 9.82 -5.83
N ARG A 298 -4.11 9.53 -5.58
CA ARG A 298 -5.25 10.42 -5.84
C ARG A 298 -5.67 11.14 -4.57
N ILE A 299 -6.11 12.37 -4.73
CA ILE A 299 -6.71 13.16 -3.65
C ILE A 299 -8.04 13.69 -4.15
N ILE A 300 -9.09 13.41 -3.39
CA ILE A 300 -10.42 13.92 -3.65
C ILE A 300 -10.63 15.22 -2.90
N GLY A 301 -11.13 16.23 -3.58
CA GLY A 301 -11.48 17.52 -3.01
C GLY A 301 -12.99 17.77 -3.04
N ARG A 302 -13.47 18.54 -2.07
CA ARG A 302 -14.84 19.07 -2.04
C ARG A 302 -14.89 20.36 -2.85
N THR A 303 -15.92 20.49 -3.69
CA THR A 303 -16.17 21.64 -4.55
C THR A 303 -17.65 21.97 -4.62
N VAL A 304 -18.01 22.90 -5.44
CA VAL A 304 -19.42 23.17 -5.84
C VAL A 304 -19.53 23.14 -7.36
N ASP A 305 -20.68 22.74 -7.87
CA ASP A 305 -21.00 22.78 -9.29
C ASP A 305 -21.41 24.20 -9.73
N MET A 306 -21.78 24.36 -10.99
CA MET A 306 -22.18 25.65 -11.55
C MET A 306 -23.48 26.22 -10.94
N GLU A 307 -24.27 25.37 -10.31
CA GLU A 307 -25.50 25.74 -9.62
C GLU A 307 -25.28 26.01 -8.12
N GLY A 308 -24.04 25.89 -7.64
CA GLY A 308 -23.66 26.07 -6.24
C GLY A 308 -23.93 24.85 -5.35
N LYS A 309 -24.30 23.69 -5.93
CA LYS A 309 -24.49 22.46 -5.19
C LYS A 309 -23.16 21.82 -4.85
N GLN A 310 -23.02 21.35 -3.61
CA GLN A 310 -21.81 20.64 -3.16
C GLN A 310 -21.57 19.36 -3.97
N GLY A 311 -20.32 19.18 -4.37
CA GLY A 311 -19.84 17.98 -5.06
C GLY A 311 -18.39 17.65 -4.71
N PHE A 312 -17.90 16.55 -5.28
CA PHE A 312 -16.55 16.04 -5.08
C PHE A 312 -15.88 15.79 -6.42
N THR A 313 -14.55 15.96 -6.48
CA THR A 313 -13.77 15.76 -7.70
C THR A 313 -12.35 15.37 -7.38
N LEU A 314 -11.66 14.79 -8.36
CA LEU A 314 -10.21 14.60 -8.30
C LEU A 314 -9.51 15.95 -8.31
N THR A 315 -8.47 16.09 -7.47
CA THR A 315 -7.71 17.32 -7.33
C THR A 315 -6.24 17.13 -7.72
N LEU A 316 -5.52 18.24 -7.92
CA LEU A 316 -4.09 18.28 -8.25
C LEU A 316 -3.73 17.52 -9.54
N GLN A 317 -4.70 17.29 -10.41
CA GLN A 317 -4.56 16.69 -11.74
C GLN A 317 -5.00 17.68 -12.82
N ALA A 318 -4.26 17.72 -13.94
CA ALA A 318 -4.58 18.62 -15.04
C ALA A 318 -5.73 18.11 -15.92
N ARG A 319 -6.01 16.82 -15.90
CA ARG A 319 -7.09 16.11 -16.61
C ARG A 319 -7.32 14.75 -15.96
N GLU A 320 -8.45 14.14 -16.32
CA GLU A 320 -8.94 12.88 -15.75
C GLU A 320 -7.91 11.74 -15.73
N GLN A 321 -7.21 11.53 -16.80
CA GLN A 321 -6.27 10.41 -16.94
C GLN A 321 -4.81 10.86 -16.95
N HIS A 322 -4.52 12.00 -16.31
CA HIS A 322 -3.16 12.50 -16.26
C HIS A 322 -2.33 11.74 -15.23
N ILE A 323 -1.41 10.94 -15.71
CA ILE A 323 -0.42 10.23 -14.90
C ILE A 323 0.93 10.95 -15.03
N ARG A 324 1.48 11.41 -13.92
CA ARG A 324 2.86 11.87 -13.84
C ARG A 324 3.73 10.73 -13.34
N ARG A 325 4.75 10.34 -14.11
CA ARG A 325 5.67 9.24 -13.76
C ARG A 325 6.25 9.36 -12.35
N SER A 326 6.59 10.57 -11.92
CA SER A 326 7.16 10.84 -10.59
C SER A 326 6.17 10.72 -9.43
N LYS A 327 4.90 10.48 -9.69
CA LYS A 327 3.83 10.46 -8.69
C LYS A 327 2.81 9.33 -8.92
N ALA A 328 3.05 8.46 -9.90
CA ALA A 328 2.27 7.25 -10.06
C ALA A 328 2.65 6.24 -8.97
N THR A 329 1.64 5.63 -8.38
CA THR A 329 1.79 4.52 -7.42
C THR A 329 1.50 3.22 -8.13
#